data_28c26e0a32d7f43bb7ccae8269942b0d
#
_entry.id   28c26e0a32d7f43bb7ccae8269942b0d
#
_cell.length_a   1.000
_cell.length_b   1.000
_cell.length_c   1.000
_cell.angle_alpha   90.00
_cell.angle_beta   90.00
_cell.angle_gamma   90.00
#
_symmetry.space_group_name_H-M   'P 1'
#
loop_
_entity.id
_entity.type
_entity.pdbx_description
1 polymer ?
#
loop_
_entity_poly.entity_id
_entity_poly.type
_entity_poly.pdbx_seq_one_letter_code
_entity_poly.pdbx_strand_id
1 'polypeptide(L)'
;MNAFQRIATIIGYELRRALAKKKFLVLAILALALQVGIFALFYYFFTNPPPGFTIIGPALEEVKVMMWLVGVLGPQGLFIPLIAIVIAGGSMSEEYERGTADILLSKPITKIEYMTGKFLGGLTLLGFVIALTTALGATLAYGLFGPQESIQFVPVIYFVLLYSNMLFFSMAFMFSEVFRRTTLSMLAVIGILVASSLIGGILSTMYFMTQEQLYLEVSKWLPNWSVSNLPSFVASELITAPESPFVSMPGGDIQLAAAIIAVYTIASILIAALKLVRSDVTKRTE
;
A
#
# COMPACT_ATOMS: atom_id res chain seq x y z
N MET A 1 -2.08 32.58 -11.87
CA MET A 1 -2.31 31.11 -11.76
C MET A 1 -3.50 30.90 -10.82
N ASN A 2 -4.46 30.07 -11.24
CA ASN A 2 -5.54 29.65 -10.34
C ASN A 2 -5.07 28.54 -9.37
N ALA A 3 -5.88 28.19 -8.35
CA ALA A 3 -5.52 27.19 -7.33
C ALA A 3 -5.16 25.82 -7.95
N PHE A 4 -5.90 25.39 -8.95
CA PHE A 4 -5.65 24.11 -9.65
C PHE A 4 -4.27 24.09 -10.34
N GLN A 5 -3.88 25.17 -11.03
CA GLN A 5 -2.57 25.26 -11.66
C GLN A 5 -1.42 25.25 -10.65
N ARG A 6 -1.62 25.90 -9.48
CA ARG A 6 -0.64 25.86 -8.38
C ARG A 6 -0.46 24.44 -7.83
N ILE A 7 -1.55 23.73 -7.56
CA ILE A 7 -1.52 22.34 -7.08
C ILE A 7 -0.84 21.44 -8.14
N ALA A 8 -1.22 21.54 -9.42
CA ALA A 8 -0.61 20.76 -10.49
C ALA A 8 0.92 21.02 -10.62
N THR A 9 1.35 22.24 -10.40
CA THR A 9 2.78 22.59 -10.39
C THR A 9 3.51 21.91 -9.23
N ILE A 10 2.90 21.86 -8.04
CA ILE A 10 3.46 21.19 -6.87
C ILE A 10 3.54 19.67 -7.11
N ILE A 11 2.50 19.06 -7.68
CA ILE A 11 2.51 17.64 -8.08
C ILE A 11 3.67 17.37 -9.03
N GLY A 12 3.81 18.16 -10.10
CA GLY A 12 4.91 18.03 -11.06
C GLY A 12 6.30 18.17 -10.41
N TYR A 13 6.44 19.07 -9.45
CA TYR A 13 7.66 19.22 -8.66
C TYR A 13 7.96 17.96 -7.83
N GLU A 14 6.96 17.40 -7.13
CA GLU A 14 7.13 16.19 -6.33
C GLU A 14 7.54 14.98 -7.19
N LEU A 15 6.91 14.80 -8.34
CA LEU A 15 7.25 13.73 -9.28
C LEU A 15 8.71 13.85 -9.74
N ARG A 16 9.14 15.04 -10.20
CA ARG A 16 10.53 15.26 -10.61
C ARG A 16 11.52 15.05 -9.47
N ARG A 17 11.19 15.52 -8.28
CA ARG A 17 12.00 15.37 -7.07
C ARG A 17 12.15 13.89 -6.68
N ALA A 18 11.07 13.13 -6.72
CA ALA A 18 11.09 11.71 -6.38
C ALA A 18 11.90 10.89 -7.40
N LEU A 19 11.70 11.14 -8.69
CA LEU A 19 12.48 10.50 -9.75
C LEU A 19 13.98 10.82 -9.68
N ALA A 20 14.32 12.06 -9.28
CA ALA A 20 15.71 12.45 -9.07
C ALA A 20 16.35 11.81 -7.81
N LYS A 21 15.54 11.31 -6.88
CA LYS A 21 16.02 10.65 -5.67
C LYS A 21 16.30 9.18 -5.93
N LYS A 22 17.54 8.77 -5.72
CA LYS A 22 17.93 7.35 -5.80
C LYS A 22 17.09 6.44 -4.91
N LYS A 23 16.58 6.94 -3.77
CA LYS A 23 15.72 6.18 -2.84
C LYS A 23 14.45 5.64 -3.51
N PHE A 24 13.74 6.48 -4.27
CA PHE A 24 12.52 6.06 -4.97
C PHE A 24 12.83 4.99 -6.02
N LEU A 25 13.87 5.20 -6.84
CA LEU A 25 14.29 4.23 -7.84
C LEU A 25 14.69 2.88 -7.21
N VAL A 26 15.44 2.92 -6.11
CA VAL A 26 15.82 1.70 -5.38
C VAL A 26 14.59 0.95 -4.87
N LEU A 27 13.61 1.65 -4.29
CA LEU A 27 12.36 1.02 -3.82
C LEU A 27 11.54 0.42 -4.95
N ALA A 28 11.42 1.14 -6.07
CA ALA A 28 10.69 0.65 -7.25
C ALA A 28 11.39 -0.59 -7.82
N ILE A 29 12.71 -0.56 -7.99
CA ILE A 29 13.49 -1.71 -8.46
C ILE A 29 13.36 -2.89 -7.49
N LEU A 30 13.44 -2.65 -6.18
CA LEU A 30 13.26 -3.70 -5.16
C LEU A 30 11.87 -4.33 -5.24
N ALA A 31 10.81 -3.52 -5.39
CA ALA A 31 9.45 -4.02 -5.54
C ALA A 31 9.30 -4.90 -6.80
N LEU A 32 9.86 -4.47 -7.93
CA LEU A 32 9.83 -5.25 -9.17
C LEU A 32 10.67 -6.52 -9.05
N ALA A 33 11.86 -6.46 -8.43
CA ALA A 33 12.70 -7.63 -8.20
C ALA A 33 12.03 -8.67 -7.29
N LEU A 34 11.35 -8.22 -6.23
CA LEU A 34 10.56 -9.10 -5.36
C LEU A 34 9.41 -9.75 -6.13
N GLN A 35 8.71 -8.99 -6.97
CA GLN A 35 7.64 -9.50 -7.83
C GLN A 35 8.17 -10.61 -8.76
N VAL A 36 9.30 -10.37 -9.43
CA VAL A 36 9.95 -11.39 -10.29
C VAL A 36 10.38 -12.60 -9.47
N GLY A 37 10.95 -12.39 -8.28
CA GLY A 37 11.36 -13.46 -7.37
C GLY A 37 10.20 -14.37 -6.93
N ILE A 38 9.05 -13.78 -6.61
CA ILE A 38 7.83 -14.51 -6.25
C ILE A 38 7.36 -15.37 -7.42
N PHE A 39 7.29 -14.81 -8.63
CA PHE A 39 6.89 -15.56 -9.82
C PHE A 39 7.90 -16.65 -10.20
N ALA A 40 9.20 -16.40 -10.06
CA ALA A 40 10.24 -17.38 -10.28
C ALA A 40 10.12 -18.55 -9.28
N LEU A 41 9.84 -18.24 -8.01
CA LEU A 41 9.61 -19.23 -6.96
C LEU A 41 8.38 -20.09 -7.28
N PHE A 42 7.25 -19.48 -7.63
CA PHE A 42 6.05 -20.20 -8.04
C PHE A 42 6.34 -21.10 -9.25
N TYR A 43 6.96 -20.55 -10.31
CA TYR A 43 7.32 -21.33 -11.50
C TYR A 43 8.20 -22.53 -11.15
N TYR A 44 9.20 -22.35 -10.27
CA TYR A 44 10.05 -23.42 -9.80
C TYR A 44 9.25 -24.53 -9.08
N PHE A 45 8.34 -24.18 -8.17
CA PHE A 45 7.51 -25.17 -7.47
C PHE A 45 6.52 -25.87 -8.40
N PHE A 46 6.00 -25.19 -9.42
CA PHE A 46 5.09 -25.78 -10.39
C PHE A 46 5.82 -26.77 -11.33
N THR A 47 7.08 -26.49 -11.67
CA THR A 47 7.87 -27.37 -12.55
C THR A 47 8.60 -28.48 -11.80
N ASN A 48 8.86 -28.30 -10.49
CA ASN A 48 9.58 -29.23 -9.63
C ASN A 48 8.81 -29.44 -8.32
N PRO A 49 7.61 -30.07 -8.35
CA PRO A 49 6.84 -30.29 -7.15
C PRO A 49 7.59 -31.19 -6.17
N PRO A 50 7.62 -30.88 -4.86
CA PRO A 50 8.22 -31.74 -3.85
C PRO A 50 7.63 -33.15 -3.85
N PRO A 51 8.38 -34.19 -3.44
CA PRO A 51 7.85 -35.54 -3.30
C PRO A 51 6.62 -35.58 -2.38
N GLY A 52 5.54 -36.18 -2.87
CA GLY A 52 4.24 -36.22 -2.15
C GLY A 52 3.23 -35.16 -2.60
N PHE A 53 3.64 -34.13 -3.36
CA PHE A 53 2.75 -33.12 -3.92
C PHE A 53 2.08 -33.53 -5.23
N THR A 54 2.40 -34.70 -5.79
CA THR A 54 1.83 -35.23 -7.04
C THR A 54 0.31 -35.49 -6.96
N ILE A 55 -0.24 -35.65 -5.77
CA ILE A 55 -1.70 -35.81 -5.55
C ILE A 55 -2.47 -34.49 -5.83
N ILE A 56 -1.76 -33.35 -5.94
CA ILE A 56 -2.34 -32.02 -6.06
C ILE A 56 -2.30 -31.53 -7.52
N GLY A 57 -1.87 -32.36 -8.48
CA GLY A 57 -1.73 -31.99 -9.89
C GLY A 57 -2.95 -31.28 -10.50
N PRO A 58 -4.20 -31.79 -10.35
CA PRO A 58 -5.38 -31.11 -10.88
C PRO A 58 -5.62 -29.72 -10.22
N ALA A 59 -5.51 -29.65 -8.91
CA ALA A 59 -5.66 -28.39 -8.18
C ALA A 59 -4.58 -27.37 -8.53
N LEU A 60 -3.39 -27.83 -8.89
CA LEU A 60 -2.30 -26.98 -9.34
C LEU A 60 -2.60 -26.36 -10.71
N GLU A 61 -3.19 -27.12 -11.65
CA GLU A 61 -3.59 -26.62 -12.96
C GLU A 61 -4.70 -25.55 -12.82
N GLU A 62 -5.65 -25.75 -11.91
CA GLU A 62 -6.69 -24.76 -11.61
C GLU A 62 -6.12 -23.43 -11.06
N VAL A 63 -5.05 -23.51 -10.26
CA VAL A 63 -4.40 -22.33 -9.70
C VAL A 63 -3.59 -21.57 -10.76
N LYS A 64 -3.05 -22.24 -11.78
CA LYS A 64 -2.24 -21.60 -12.84
C LYS A 64 -2.99 -20.44 -13.52
N VAL A 65 -4.27 -20.59 -13.78
CA VAL A 65 -5.10 -19.59 -14.48
C VAL A 65 -5.37 -18.34 -13.64
N MET A 66 -5.04 -18.38 -12.34
CA MET A 66 -5.21 -17.27 -11.40
C MET A 66 -3.88 -16.76 -10.82
N MET A 67 -2.74 -17.17 -11.39
CA MET A 67 -1.43 -16.81 -10.86
C MET A 67 -1.17 -15.30 -10.87
N TRP A 68 -1.78 -14.54 -11.77
CA TRP A 68 -1.67 -13.09 -11.76
C TRP A 68 -2.18 -12.50 -10.45
N LEU A 69 -3.32 -12.99 -9.96
CA LEU A 69 -3.95 -12.48 -8.74
C LEU A 69 -3.13 -12.87 -7.49
N VAL A 70 -2.72 -14.14 -7.39
CA VAL A 70 -1.88 -14.62 -6.29
C VAL A 70 -0.56 -13.85 -6.22
N GLY A 71 0.09 -13.68 -7.36
CA GLY A 71 1.35 -12.96 -7.43
C GLY A 71 1.23 -11.46 -7.19
N VAL A 72 0.09 -10.85 -7.49
CA VAL A 72 -0.17 -9.43 -7.21
C VAL A 72 -0.58 -9.21 -5.76
N LEU A 73 -1.47 -10.02 -5.19
CA LEU A 73 -1.94 -9.87 -3.81
C LEU A 73 -0.90 -10.28 -2.77
N GLY A 74 -0.03 -11.27 -3.07
CA GLY A 74 0.99 -11.74 -2.13
C GLY A 74 1.89 -10.64 -1.56
N PRO A 75 2.47 -9.74 -2.37
CA PRO A 75 3.29 -8.63 -1.88
C PRO A 75 2.54 -7.55 -1.11
N GLN A 76 1.20 -7.53 -1.15
CA GLN A 76 0.39 -6.44 -0.60
C GLN A 76 0.44 -6.37 0.93
N GLY A 77 0.61 -7.49 1.61
CA GLY A 77 0.56 -7.52 3.07
C GLY A 77 1.66 -6.72 3.75
N LEU A 78 2.81 -6.55 3.12
CA LEU A 78 3.97 -5.89 3.73
C LEU A 78 4.68 -4.89 2.80
N PHE A 79 4.98 -5.27 1.55
CA PHE A 79 5.90 -4.48 0.71
C PHE A 79 5.26 -3.19 0.18
N ILE A 80 4.02 -3.22 -0.28
CA ILE A 80 3.37 -2.01 -0.80
C ILE A 80 3.08 -1.00 0.31
N PRO A 81 2.56 -1.40 1.51
CA PRO A 81 2.48 -0.49 2.65
C PRO A 81 3.82 0.15 3.04
N LEU A 82 4.92 -0.62 3.04
CA LEU A 82 6.26 -0.05 3.31
C LEU A 82 6.66 1.00 2.27
N ILE A 83 6.41 0.76 0.99
CA ILE A 83 6.68 1.74 -0.07
C ILE A 83 5.82 3.00 0.13
N ALA A 84 4.53 2.84 0.45
CA ALA A 84 3.63 3.95 0.76
C ALA A 84 4.15 4.79 1.93
N ILE A 85 4.62 4.14 3.01
CA ILE A 85 5.21 4.80 4.18
C ILE A 85 6.48 5.59 3.81
N VAL A 86 7.35 5.02 3.00
CA VAL A 86 8.62 5.69 2.61
C VAL A 86 8.36 6.89 1.70
N ILE A 87 7.40 6.79 0.77
CA ILE A 87 7.02 7.91 -0.09
C ILE A 87 6.43 9.06 0.74
N ALA A 88 5.43 8.74 1.58
CA ALA A 88 4.67 9.74 2.32
C ALA A 88 5.43 10.30 3.54
N GLY A 89 6.17 9.44 4.26
CA GLY A 89 6.89 9.80 5.47
C GLY A 89 8.00 10.84 5.28
N GLY A 90 8.54 10.94 4.05
CA GLY A 90 9.49 11.98 3.68
C GLY A 90 8.88 13.20 2.98
N SER A 91 7.58 13.19 2.69
CA SER A 91 6.96 14.21 1.82
C SER A 91 7.06 15.62 2.39
N MET A 92 6.68 15.82 3.65
CA MET A 92 6.74 17.11 4.33
C MET A 92 8.04 17.28 5.13
N SER A 93 8.43 16.25 5.88
CA SER A 93 9.53 16.30 6.85
C SER A 93 10.88 16.59 6.24
N GLU A 94 11.20 16.08 5.04
CA GLU A 94 12.48 16.36 4.37
C GLU A 94 12.66 17.84 4.02
N GLU A 95 11.58 18.60 3.80
CA GLU A 95 11.66 20.02 3.52
C GLU A 95 11.91 20.81 4.80
N TYR A 96 11.35 20.38 5.91
CA TYR A 96 11.67 20.95 7.23
C TYR A 96 13.13 20.68 7.62
N GLU A 97 13.60 19.44 7.44
CA GLU A 97 14.99 19.07 7.73
C GLU A 97 16.01 19.84 6.88
N ARG A 98 15.66 20.17 5.64
CA ARG A 98 16.52 20.93 4.71
C ARG A 98 16.36 22.45 4.82
N GLY A 99 15.41 22.94 5.61
CA GLY A 99 15.09 24.37 5.68
C GLY A 99 14.48 24.94 4.42
N THR A 100 14.00 24.11 3.49
CA THR A 100 13.40 24.55 2.21
C THR A 100 11.91 24.84 2.33
N ALA A 101 11.27 24.42 3.41
CA ALA A 101 9.86 24.67 3.68
C ALA A 101 9.53 26.18 3.70
N ASP A 102 10.39 27.01 4.31
CA ASP A 102 10.21 28.45 4.41
C ASP A 102 10.25 29.13 3.03
N ILE A 103 11.15 28.65 2.14
CA ILE A 103 11.28 29.17 0.77
C ILE A 103 10.03 28.82 -0.06
N LEU A 104 9.47 27.64 0.13
CA LEU A 104 8.28 27.21 -0.60
C LEU A 104 7.03 27.94 -0.11
N LEU A 105 6.90 28.17 1.19
CA LEU A 105 5.77 28.85 1.81
C LEU A 105 5.84 30.39 1.71
N SER A 106 6.98 30.95 1.32
CA SER A 106 7.08 32.39 0.96
C SER A 106 6.47 32.69 -0.41
N LYS A 107 6.19 31.70 -1.24
CA LYS A 107 5.51 31.88 -2.53
C LYS A 107 4.02 32.14 -2.31
N PRO A 108 3.30 32.76 -3.28
CA PRO A 108 1.87 33.04 -3.15
C PRO A 108 0.99 31.79 -3.30
N ILE A 109 1.20 30.81 -2.39
CA ILE A 109 0.45 29.58 -2.27
C ILE A 109 -0.09 29.43 -0.85
N THR A 110 -1.28 28.90 -0.69
CA THR A 110 -1.82 28.61 0.64
C THR A 110 -1.22 27.33 1.22
N LYS A 111 -1.16 27.23 2.56
CA LYS A 111 -0.69 26.01 3.26
C LYS A 111 -1.47 24.77 2.82
N ILE A 112 -2.78 24.91 2.59
CA ILE A 112 -3.65 23.81 2.12
C ILE A 112 -3.34 23.40 0.69
N GLU A 113 -3.14 24.34 -0.24
CA GLU A 113 -2.72 24.03 -1.62
C GLU A 113 -1.38 23.30 -1.64
N TYR A 114 -0.44 23.76 -0.81
CA TYR A 114 0.85 23.10 -0.66
C TYR A 114 0.70 21.66 -0.16
N MET A 115 -0.04 21.46 0.93
CA MET A 115 -0.30 20.14 1.50
C MET A 115 -1.01 19.19 0.50
N THR A 116 -2.05 19.71 -0.17
CA THR A 116 -2.82 18.93 -1.16
C THR A 116 -1.93 18.53 -2.35
N GLY A 117 -1.13 19.45 -2.86
CA GLY A 117 -0.20 19.14 -3.95
C GLY A 117 0.85 18.10 -3.58
N LYS A 118 1.38 18.17 -2.35
CA LYS A 118 2.30 17.18 -1.80
C LYS A 118 1.67 15.80 -1.64
N PHE A 119 0.47 15.76 -1.05
CA PHE A 119 -0.29 14.54 -0.84
C PHE A 119 -0.61 13.85 -2.18
N LEU A 120 -1.18 14.60 -3.13
CA LEU A 120 -1.54 14.06 -4.45
C LEU A 120 -0.30 13.67 -5.26
N GLY A 121 0.79 14.42 -5.18
CA GLY A 121 2.05 14.07 -5.83
C GLY A 121 2.62 12.75 -5.32
N GLY A 122 2.64 12.56 -4.01
CA GLY A 122 3.07 11.30 -3.39
C GLY A 122 2.12 10.13 -3.71
N LEU A 123 0.80 10.38 -3.70
CA LEU A 123 -0.20 9.37 -4.07
C LEU A 123 -0.06 8.94 -5.55
N THR A 124 0.24 9.87 -6.45
CA THR A 124 0.51 9.56 -7.87
C THR A 124 1.74 8.66 -8.00
N LEU A 125 2.80 8.91 -7.22
CA LEU A 125 3.98 8.04 -7.20
C LEU A 125 3.67 6.64 -6.69
N LEU A 126 2.90 6.52 -5.62
CA LEU A 126 2.43 5.24 -5.10
C LEU A 126 1.59 4.50 -6.15
N GLY A 127 0.64 5.20 -6.78
CA GLY A 127 -0.17 4.65 -7.87
C GLY A 127 0.68 4.14 -9.03
N PHE A 128 1.74 4.85 -9.40
CA PHE A 128 2.66 4.41 -10.44
C PHE A 128 3.40 3.12 -10.06
N VAL A 129 3.87 2.98 -8.81
CA VAL A 129 4.51 1.75 -8.34
C VAL A 129 3.53 0.57 -8.35
N ILE A 130 2.30 0.77 -7.84
CA ILE A 130 1.27 -0.27 -7.83
C ILE A 130 0.91 -0.66 -9.28
N ALA A 131 0.79 0.30 -10.21
CA ALA A 131 0.53 0.00 -11.62
C ALA A 131 1.64 -0.84 -12.24
N LEU A 132 2.91 -0.49 -11.98
CA LEU A 132 4.06 -1.25 -12.50
C LEU A 132 4.08 -2.69 -11.95
N THR A 133 3.90 -2.86 -10.63
CA THR A 133 3.92 -4.19 -10.01
C THR A 133 2.73 -5.04 -10.46
N THR A 134 1.53 -4.45 -10.57
CA THR A 134 0.34 -5.14 -11.05
C THR A 134 0.46 -5.54 -12.52
N ALA A 135 0.93 -4.64 -13.38
CA ALA A 135 1.16 -4.93 -14.80
C ALA A 135 2.24 -6.00 -15.01
N LEU A 136 3.35 -5.90 -14.26
CA LEU A 136 4.42 -6.90 -14.31
C LEU A 136 3.91 -8.26 -13.82
N GLY A 137 3.14 -8.30 -12.71
CA GLY A 137 2.54 -9.52 -12.20
C GLY A 137 1.62 -10.20 -13.21
N ALA A 138 0.73 -9.44 -13.85
CA ALA A 138 -0.16 -9.95 -14.88
C ALA A 138 0.62 -10.48 -16.10
N THR A 139 1.68 -9.77 -16.54
CA THR A 139 2.52 -10.15 -17.67
C THR A 139 3.33 -11.42 -17.39
N LEU A 140 3.94 -11.50 -16.19
CA LEU A 140 4.70 -12.69 -15.77
C LEU A 140 3.79 -13.91 -15.62
N ALA A 141 2.60 -13.74 -15.05
CA ALA A 141 1.62 -14.82 -14.94
C ALA A 141 1.25 -15.37 -16.31
N TYR A 142 0.93 -14.48 -17.27
CA TYR A 142 0.61 -14.90 -18.63
C TYR A 142 1.79 -15.59 -19.33
N GLY A 143 3.01 -15.05 -19.19
CA GLY A 143 4.20 -15.60 -19.83
C GLY A 143 4.67 -16.95 -19.26
N LEU A 144 4.52 -17.17 -17.95
CA LEU A 144 5.02 -18.37 -17.28
C LEU A 144 3.97 -19.47 -17.15
N PHE A 145 2.70 -19.10 -16.97
CA PHE A 145 1.61 -20.04 -16.66
C PHE A 145 0.55 -20.12 -17.76
N GLY A 146 0.66 -19.31 -18.83
CA GLY A 146 -0.29 -19.27 -19.93
C GLY A 146 -1.47 -18.32 -19.68
N PRO A 147 -2.57 -18.49 -20.46
CA PRO A 147 -3.74 -17.60 -20.36
C PRO A 147 -4.27 -17.51 -18.93
N GLN A 148 -4.54 -16.29 -18.48
CA GLN A 148 -5.04 -16.02 -17.12
C GLN A 148 -6.53 -15.71 -17.18
N GLU A 149 -7.33 -16.43 -16.40
CA GLU A 149 -8.73 -16.08 -16.16
C GLU A 149 -8.84 -14.78 -15.38
N SER A 150 -9.94 -14.07 -15.60
CA SER A 150 -10.26 -12.85 -14.84
C SER A 150 -9.25 -11.71 -14.97
N ILE A 151 -8.33 -11.75 -15.93
CA ILE A 151 -7.34 -10.70 -16.19
C ILE A 151 -8.01 -9.33 -16.48
N GLN A 152 -9.25 -9.34 -16.92
CA GLN A 152 -10.08 -8.16 -17.13
C GLN A 152 -10.30 -7.35 -15.85
N PHE A 153 -10.17 -7.97 -14.67
CA PHE A 153 -10.32 -7.30 -13.38
C PHE A 153 -9.03 -6.65 -12.85
N VAL A 154 -7.92 -6.75 -13.58
CA VAL A 154 -6.64 -6.07 -13.22
C VAL A 154 -6.83 -4.59 -12.91
N PRO A 155 -7.58 -3.78 -13.69
CA PRO A 155 -7.80 -2.37 -13.35
C PRO A 155 -8.59 -2.18 -12.05
N VAL A 156 -9.56 -3.04 -11.76
CA VAL A 156 -10.34 -2.97 -10.52
C VAL A 156 -9.43 -3.24 -9.32
N ILE A 157 -8.67 -4.33 -9.39
CA ILE A 157 -7.70 -4.70 -8.33
C ILE A 157 -6.66 -3.60 -8.13
N TYR A 158 -6.16 -2.97 -9.21
CA TYR A 158 -5.26 -1.82 -9.10
C TYR A 158 -5.85 -0.68 -8.24
N PHE A 159 -7.10 -0.27 -8.51
CA PHE A 159 -7.74 0.80 -7.72
C PHE A 159 -8.02 0.39 -6.28
N VAL A 160 -8.39 -0.86 -6.05
CA VAL A 160 -8.58 -1.39 -4.69
C VAL A 160 -7.26 -1.40 -3.92
N LEU A 161 -6.16 -1.80 -4.55
CA LEU A 161 -4.83 -1.76 -3.96
C LEU A 161 -4.37 -0.33 -3.63
N LEU A 162 -4.61 0.61 -4.54
CA LEU A 162 -4.30 2.01 -4.30
C LEU A 162 -5.11 2.55 -3.12
N TYR A 163 -6.40 2.27 -3.08
CA TYR A 163 -7.29 2.69 -1.99
C TYR A 163 -6.88 2.07 -0.65
N SER A 164 -6.60 0.76 -0.61
CA SER A 164 -6.16 0.07 0.62
C SER A 164 -4.90 0.71 1.19
N ASN A 165 -3.93 1.01 0.34
CA ASN A 165 -2.65 1.57 0.77
C ASN A 165 -2.73 3.06 1.15
N MET A 166 -3.83 3.76 0.84
CA MET A 166 -4.06 5.14 1.30
C MET A 166 -4.04 5.27 2.83
N LEU A 167 -4.39 4.22 3.57
CA LEU A 167 -4.37 4.23 5.03
C LEU A 167 -2.94 4.49 5.56
N PHE A 168 -1.98 3.65 5.24
CA PHE A 168 -0.60 3.81 5.69
C PHE A 168 0.10 5.01 5.05
N PHE A 169 -0.26 5.31 3.81
CA PHE A 169 0.22 6.52 3.13
C PHE A 169 -0.20 7.79 3.87
N SER A 170 -1.48 7.93 4.21
CA SER A 170 -2.00 9.11 4.92
C SER A 170 -1.48 9.21 6.35
N MET A 171 -1.33 8.07 7.06
CA MET A 171 -0.70 8.05 8.38
C MET A 171 0.76 8.52 8.32
N ALA A 172 1.53 8.03 7.35
CA ALA A 172 2.92 8.44 7.17
C ALA A 172 3.03 9.93 6.78
N PHE A 173 2.11 10.42 5.96
CA PHE A 173 2.01 11.83 5.62
C PHE A 173 1.69 12.68 6.84
N MET A 174 0.74 12.26 7.67
CA MET A 174 0.40 12.91 8.94
C MET A 174 1.61 13.01 9.87
N PHE A 175 2.29 11.89 10.12
CA PHE A 175 3.46 11.90 10.99
C PHE A 175 4.62 12.70 10.41
N SER A 176 4.74 12.78 9.07
CA SER A 176 5.71 13.63 8.38
C SER A 176 5.51 15.12 8.74
N GLU A 177 4.26 15.58 8.86
CA GLU A 177 3.96 16.94 9.31
C GLU A 177 4.10 17.10 10.83
N VAL A 178 3.68 16.09 11.61
CA VAL A 178 3.66 16.17 13.08
C VAL A 178 5.08 16.20 13.65
N PHE A 179 5.93 15.27 13.23
CA PHE A 179 7.29 15.13 13.78
C PHE A 179 8.33 16.00 13.07
N ARG A 180 8.07 16.38 11.82
CA ARG A 180 9.01 17.15 10.99
C ARG A 180 10.41 16.52 10.87
N ARG A 181 10.49 15.21 11.12
CA ARG A 181 11.69 14.38 11.03
C ARG A 181 11.38 13.11 10.25
N THR A 182 12.05 12.95 9.12
CA THR A 182 11.78 11.87 8.15
C THR A 182 11.91 10.48 8.77
N THR A 183 13.01 10.23 9.46
CA THR A 183 13.27 8.92 10.08
C THR A 183 12.22 8.59 11.15
N LEU A 184 11.90 9.54 12.02
CA LEU A 184 10.92 9.34 13.08
C LEU A 184 9.51 9.10 12.52
N SER A 185 9.13 9.83 11.48
CA SER A 185 7.83 9.67 10.79
C SER A 185 7.68 8.28 10.19
N MET A 186 8.71 7.81 9.48
CA MET A 186 8.71 6.47 8.88
C MET A 186 8.68 5.38 9.95
N LEU A 187 9.56 5.46 10.95
CA LEU A 187 9.65 4.46 12.02
C LEU A 187 8.37 4.34 12.84
N ALA A 188 7.67 5.45 13.11
CA ALA A 188 6.41 5.42 13.83
C ALA A 188 5.35 4.61 13.06
N VAL A 189 5.20 4.83 11.74
CA VAL A 189 4.20 4.12 10.96
C VAL A 189 4.61 2.67 10.66
N ILE A 190 5.90 2.41 10.44
CA ILE A 190 6.41 1.03 10.33
C ILE A 190 6.15 0.28 11.65
N GLY A 191 6.35 0.93 12.80
CA GLY A 191 6.02 0.36 14.10
C GLY A 191 4.53 0.02 14.23
N ILE A 192 3.62 0.90 13.77
CA ILE A 192 2.18 0.64 13.74
C ILE A 192 1.85 -0.52 12.78
N LEU A 193 2.45 -0.56 11.59
CA LEU A 193 2.26 -1.65 10.62
C LEU A 193 2.68 -2.99 11.23
N VAL A 194 3.88 -3.08 11.79
CA VAL A 194 4.41 -4.32 12.39
C VAL A 194 3.61 -4.72 13.62
N ALA A 195 3.32 -3.78 14.53
CA ALA A 195 2.53 -4.05 15.73
C ALA A 195 1.11 -4.55 15.37
N SER A 196 0.43 -3.89 14.43
CA SER A 196 -0.90 -4.33 14.00
C SER A 196 -0.88 -5.69 13.31
N SER A 197 0.17 -6.01 12.54
CA SER A 197 0.34 -7.32 11.91
C SER A 197 0.57 -8.42 12.96
N LEU A 198 1.45 -8.17 13.95
CA LEU A 198 1.72 -9.13 15.02
C LEU A 198 0.49 -9.36 15.91
N ILE A 199 -0.17 -8.28 16.34
CA ILE A 199 -1.40 -8.38 17.16
C ILE A 199 -2.49 -9.11 16.38
N GLY A 200 -2.69 -8.78 15.10
CA GLY A 200 -3.64 -9.46 14.24
C GLY A 200 -3.36 -10.97 14.12
N GLY A 201 -2.09 -11.34 13.94
CA GLY A 201 -1.66 -12.74 13.92
C GLY A 201 -1.94 -13.48 15.24
N ILE A 202 -1.65 -12.85 16.39
CA ILE A 202 -1.95 -13.40 17.71
C ILE A 202 -3.46 -13.60 17.88
N LEU A 203 -4.28 -12.57 17.57
CA LEU A 203 -5.74 -12.65 17.68
C LEU A 203 -6.32 -13.75 16.78
N SER A 204 -5.82 -13.89 15.56
CA SER A 204 -6.25 -14.98 14.65
C SER A 204 -5.89 -16.34 15.20
N THR A 205 -4.70 -16.50 15.81
CA THR A 205 -4.29 -17.75 16.46
C THR A 205 -5.17 -18.05 17.67
N MET A 206 -5.48 -17.04 18.50
CA MET A 206 -6.38 -17.21 19.65
C MET A 206 -7.79 -17.63 19.20
N TYR A 207 -8.32 -17.02 18.14
CA TYR A 207 -9.58 -17.44 17.56
C TYR A 207 -9.54 -18.91 17.13
N PHE A 208 -8.48 -19.32 16.44
CA PHE A 208 -8.33 -20.72 15.99
C PHE A 208 -8.33 -21.70 17.16
N MET A 209 -7.70 -21.32 18.29
CA MET A 209 -7.61 -22.19 19.48
C MET A 209 -8.89 -22.21 20.33
N THR A 210 -9.57 -21.07 20.48
CA THR A 210 -10.70 -20.91 21.42
C THR A 210 -12.06 -20.89 20.73
N GLN A 211 -12.11 -20.64 19.41
CA GLN A 211 -13.32 -20.41 18.60
C GLN A 211 -14.16 -19.22 19.08
N GLU A 212 -13.59 -18.30 19.89
CA GLU A 212 -14.28 -17.11 20.35
C GLU A 212 -14.25 -16.01 19.30
N GLN A 213 -15.42 -15.58 18.82
CA GLN A 213 -15.59 -14.55 17.80
C GLN A 213 -15.02 -13.18 18.20
N LEU A 214 -14.91 -12.90 19.50
CA LEU A 214 -14.38 -11.65 20.03
C LEU A 214 -13.00 -11.31 19.45
N TYR A 215 -12.13 -12.32 19.32
CA TYR A 215 -10.77 -12.10 18.79
C TYR A 215 -10.78 -11.61 17.32
N LEU A 216 -11.70 -12.16 16.51
CA LEU A 216 -11.86 -11.69 15.13
C LEU A 216 -12.44 -10.27 15.08
N GLU A 217 -13.45 -9.98 15.90
CA GLU A 217 -14.06 -8.64 15.95
C GLU A 217 -13.04 -7.57 16.35
N VAL A 218 -12.22 -7.85 17.37
CA VAL A 218 -11.14 -6.93 17.78
C VAL A 218 -10.10 -6.76 16.67
N SER A 219 -9.75 -7.84 15.97
CA SER A 219 -8.75 -7.77 14.89
C SER A 219 -9.17 -6.87 13.73
N LYS A 220 -10.46 -6.73 13.44
CA LYS A 220 -11.00 -5.87 12.37
C LYS A 220 -10.62 -4.40 12.52
N TRP A 221 -10.44 -3.92 13.75
CA TRP A 221 -10.10 -2.52 14.04
C TRP A 221 -8.61 -2.20 13.88
N LEU A 222 -7.78 -3.21 13.68
CA LEU A 222 -6.35 -3.01 13.44
C LEU A 222 -6.12 -2.42 12.04
N PRO A 223 -5.24 -1.41 11.89
CA PRO A 223 -4.97 -0.77 10.60
C PRO A 223 -4.59 -1.75 9.49
N ASN A 224 -3.76 -2.73 9.80
CA ASN A 224 -3.31 -3.70 8.80
C ASN A 224 -4.40 -4.68 8.37
N TRP A 225 -5.44 -4.92 9.19
CA TRP A 225 -6.50 -5.85 8.83
C TRP A 225 -7.22 -5.42 7.55
N SER A 226 -7.70 -4.18 7.50
CA SER A 226 -8.45 -3.66 6.34
C SER A 226 -7.56 -3.54 5.09
N VAL A 227 -6.30 -3.14 5.25
CA VAL A 227 -5.36 -2.99 4.14
C VAL A 227 -5.04 -4.33 3.48
N SER A 228 -4.84 -5.38 4.28
CA SER A 228 -4.49 -6.71 3.77
C SER A 228 -5.71 -7.46 3.23
N ASN A 229 -6.90 -7.28 3.83
CA ASN A 229 -8.07 -8.09 3.49
C ASN A 229 -8.94 -7.48 2.40
N LEU A 230 -9.08 -6.14 2.31
CA LEU A 230 -9.96 -5.52 1.32
C LEU A 230 -9.68 -6.00 -0.13
N PRO A 231 -8.42 -6.06 -0.60
CA PRO A 231 -8.15 -6.55 -1.94
C PRO A 231 -8.58 -8.02 -2.16
N SER A 232 -8.40 -8.87 -1.15
CA SER A 232 -8.82 -10.27 -1.21
C SER A 232 -10.34 -10.42 -1.18
N PHE A 233 -11.06 -9.62 -0.38
CA PHE A 233 -12.51 -9.62 -0.32
C PHE A 233 -13.13 -9.20 -1.65
N VAL A 234 -12.62 -8.12 -2.26
CA VAL A 234 -13.09 -7.68 -3.58
C VAL A 234 -12.76 -8.74 -4.64
N ALA A 235 -11.58 -9.34 -4.58
CA ALA A 235 -11.20 -10.39 -5.51
C ALA A 235 -12.13 -11.61 -5.39
N SER A 236 -12.49 -12.04 -4.18
CA SER A 236 -13.40 -13.18 -3.96
C SER A 236 -14.82 -12.95 -4.46
N GLU A 237 -15.29 -11.69 -4.53
CA GLU A 237 -16.61 -11.39 -5.12
C GLU A 237 -16.57 -11.33 -6.66
N LEU A 238 -15.45 -10.88 -7.23
CA LEU A 238 -15.33 -10.69 -8.69
C LEU A 238 -14.90 -11.97 -9.41
N ILE A 239 -14.19 -12.84 -8.73
CA ILE A 239 -13.50 -13.98 -9.32
C ILE A 239 -13.88 -15.22 -8.55
N THR A 240 -14.52 -16.16 -9.25
CA THR A 240 -14.77 -17.48 -8.69
C THR A 240 -13.44 -18.24 -8.66
N ALA A 241 -12.79 -18.20 -7.51
CA ALA A 241 -11.57 -18.97 -7.32
C ALA A 241 -11.89 -20.46 -7.18
N PRO A 242 -11.08 -21.36 -7.77
CA PRO A 242 -11.18 -22.77 -7.47
C PRO A 242 -10.94 -23.01 -5.98
N GLU A 243 -11.65 -23.97 -5.38
CA GLU A 243 -11.39 -24.44 -4.02
C GLU A 243 -10.03 -25.15 -3.98
N SER A 244 -8.98 -24.38 -3.73
CA SER A 244 -7.61 -24.88 -3.68
C SER A 244 -6.96 -24.53 -2.36
N PRO A 245 -6.19 -25.45 -1.75
CA PRO A 245 -5.43 -25.15 -0.54
C PRO A 245 -4.35 -24.06 -0.74
N PHE A 246 -4.02 -23.71 -1.99
CA PHE A 246 -3.02 -22.70 -2.34
C PHE A 246 -3.61 -21.33 -2.58
N VAL A 247 -4.90 -21.22 -2.88
CA VAL A 247 -5.61 -19.95 -3.11
C VAL A 247 -6.82 -19.93 -2.21
N SER A 248 -6.64 -19.40 -1.03
CA SER A 248 -7.75 -19.06 -0.14
C SER A 248 -8.04 -17.58 -0.31
N MET A 249 -9.19 -17.27 -0.90
CA MET A 249 -9.71 -15.90 -0.93
C MET A 249 -10.83 -15.82 0.11
N PRO A 250 -10.51 -15.43 1.35
CA PRO A 250 -11.56 -15.30 2.35
C PRO A 250 -12.54 -14.21 1.89
N GLY A 251 -13.81 -14.56 1.86
CA GLY A 251 -14.89 -13.59 1.75
C GLY A 251 -14.98 -12.80 3.05
N GLY A 252 -15.43 -11.54 2.97
CA GLY A 252 -15.56 -10.71 4.15
C GLY A 252 -16.35 -9.43 3.88
N ASP A 253 -16.46 -8.61 4.91
CA ASP A 253 -17.20 -7.36 4.84
C ASP A 253 -16.36 -6.26 4.15
N ILE A 254 -16.57 -6.14 2.83
CA ILE A 254 -15.94 -5.10 1.99
C ILE A 254 -16.29 -3.70 2.50
N GLN A 255 -17.54 -3.47 2.91
CA GLN A 255 -18.00 -2.16 3.34
C GLN A 255 -17.30 -1.74 4.63
N LEU A 256 -17.19 -2.66 5.60
CA LEU A 256 -16.48 -2.41 6.85
C LEU A 256 -15.00 -2.14 6.60
N ALA A 257 -14.33 -2.97 5.80
CA ALA A 257 -12.91 -2.78 5.49
C ALA A 257 -12.66 -1.43 4.77
N ALA A 258 -13.49 -1.08 3.80
CA ALA A 258 -13.42 0.20 3.11
C ALA A 258 -13.70 1.38 4.06
N ALA A 259 -14.70 1.27 4.93
CA ALA A 259 -15.01 2.32 5.90
C ALA A 259 -13.85 2.56 6.88
N ILE A 260 -13.20 1.51 7.37
CA ILE A 260 -12.03 1.63 8.26
C ILE A 260 -10.91 2.38 7.56
N ILE A 261 -10.58 2.04 6.31
CA ILE A 261 -9.57 2.75 5.52
C ILE A 261 -9.93 4.23 5.38
N ALA A 262 -11.19 4.52 5.04
CA ALA A 262 -11.67 5.91 4.91
C ALA A 262 -11.52 6.70 6.22
N VAL A 263 -11.92 6.12 7.36
CA VAL A 263 -11.84 6.76 8.68
C VAL A 263 -10.38 7.09 9.04
N TYR A 264 -9.47 6.11 8.94
CA TYR A 264 -8.05 6.34 9.22
C TYR A 264 -7.43 7.38 8.28
N THR A 265 -7.77 7.32 6.98
CA THR A 265 -7.26 8.26 5.97
C THR A 265 -7.75 9.68 6.24
N ILE A 266 -9.05 9.86 6.46
CA ILE A 266 -9.64 11.18 6.72
C ILE A 266 -9.10 11.75 8.03
N ALA A 267 -9.06 10.97 9.11
CA ALA A 267 -8.52 11.40 10.38
C ALA A 267 -7.05 11.85 10.25
N SER A 268 -6.23 11.07 9.55
CA SER A 268 -4.82 11.41 9.32
C SER A 268 -4.65 12.72 8.54
N ILE A 269 -5.43 12.91 7.47
CA ILE A 269 -5.38 14.14 6.66
C ILE A 269 -5.84 15.35 7.48
N LEU A 270 -6.91 15.20 8.27
CA LEU A 270 -7.41 16.27 9.12
C LEU A 270 -6.38 16.68 10.19
N ILE A 271 -5.74 15.71 10.86
CA ILE A 271 -4.70 15.99 11.85
C ILE A 271 -3.51 16.72 11.18
N ALA A 272 -3.05 16.27 10.03
CA ALA A 272 -1.99 16.93 9.28
C ALA A 272 -2.36 18.37 8.91
N ALA A 273 -3.58 18.59 8.40
CA ALA A 273 -4.07 19.91 8.02
C ALA A 273 -4.17 20.86 9.22
N LEU A 274 -4.75 20.39 10.33
CA LEU A 274 -4.87 21.17 11.56
C LEU A 274 -3.50 21.55 12.11
N LYS A 275 -2.54 20.62 12.11
CA LYS A 275 -1.18 20.90 12.56
C LYS A 275 -0.50 21.95 11.69
N LEU A 276 -0.58 21.79 10.37
CA LEU A 276 0.04 22.71 9.40
C LEU A 276 -0.55 24.13 9.51
N VAL A 277 -1.88 24.26 9.61
CA VAL A 277 -2.55 25.57 9.69
C VAL A 277 -2.17 26.30 10.97
N ARG A 278 -2.15 25.58 12.12
CA ARG A 278 -1.87 26.16 13.46
C ARG A 278 -0.38 26.41 13.71
N SER A 279 0.51 25.79 12.96
CA SER A 279 1.94 25.96 13.18
C SER A 279 2.46 27.21 12.47
N ASP A 280 3.22 28.05 13.20
CA ASP A 280 4.07 29.05 12.60
C ASP A 280 5.27 28.31 11.99
N VAL A 281 5.37 28.33 10.67
CA VAL A 281 6.42 27.62 9.93
C VAL A 281 7.80 28.26 10.18
N THR A 282 7.82 29.54 10.55
CA THR A 282 9.04 30.35 10.76
C THR A 282 9.72 30.14 12.13
N LYS A 283 9.10 29.47 13.09
CA LYS A 283 9.78 29.16 14.36
C LYS A 283 10.61 27.87 14.21
N ARG A 284 11.94 28.05 14.01
CA ARG A 284 12.90 27.01 14.35
C ARG A 284 12.68 26.62 15.82
N THR A 285 12.25 25.40 16.07
CA THR A 285 12.41 24.81 17.39
C THR A 285 13.90 24.61 17.60
N GLU A 286 14.51 25.44 18.44
CA GLU A 286 15.82 25.22 19.03
C GLU A 286 15.87 23.84 19.73
#